data_107adad067b4cab053901fdf12d25ae5
#
_entry.id   107adad067b4cab053901fdf12d25ae5
#
_cell.length_a   1.000
_cell.length_b   1.000
_cell.length_c   1.000
_cell.angle_alpha   90.00
_cell.angle_beta   90.00
_cell.angle_gamma   90.00
#
_symmetry.space_group_name_H-M   'P 1'
#
loop_
_entity.id
_entity.type
_entity.pdbx_description
1 polymer ?
#
loop_
_entity_poly.entity_id
_entity_poly.type
_entity_poly.pdbx_seq_one_letter_code
_entity_poly.pdbx_strand_id
1 'polypeptide(L)'
;MFTNGVSAYGPQDISQGDQLRKTAIDLGAAPESIVVVGDASNTEEEARAVREYFVGRPALDPATGTARAPRIILVTSASHMPRAQSLFEAVGAEIVPFPVDFRSASPVRAHSFIPTAGGLEDTQVALHEIYGRTYYWLRALVFGSSI
;
A
#
# COMPACT_ATOMS: atom_id res chain seq x y z
N MET A 1 4.19 -10.41 -3.94
CA MET A 1 2.92 -10.58 -3.22
C MET A 1 2.05 -9.37 -3.52
N PHE A 2 0.78 -9.59 -3.77
CA PHE A 2 -0.21 -8.55 -4.01
C PHE A 2 -1.32 -8.66 -2.98
N THR A 3 -1.89 -7.54 -2.59
CA THR A 3 -3.15 -7.50 -1.83
C THR A 3 -4.32 -7.40 -2.79
N ASN A 4 -5.44 -8.00 -2.43
CA ASN A 4 -6.64 -7.97 -3.26
C ASN A 4 -7.51 -6.78 -2.88
N GLY A 5 -7.35 -5.66 -3.56
CA GLY A 5 -8.23 -4.51 -3.37
C GLY A 5 -9.64 -4.79 -3.89
N VAL A 6 -10.65 -4.61 -3.05
CA VAL A 6 -12.06 -4.64 -3.47
C VAL A 6 -12.45 -3.22 -3.87
N SER A 7 -12.68 -2.99 -5.17
CA SER A 7 -13.18 -1.72 -5.64
C SER A 7 -14.66 -1.57 -5.30
N ALA A 8 -15.03 -0.50 -4.62
CA ALA A 8 -16.42 -0.14 -4.37
C ALA A 8 -17.15 0.35 -5.64
N TYR A 9 -16.42 0.62 -6.72
CA TYR A 9 -16.93 1.28 -7.93
C TYR A 9 -16.40 0.57 -9.19
N GLY A 10 -16.96 -0.58 -9.58
CA GLY A 10 -16.61 -1.24 -10.84
C GLY A 10 -17.25 -2.62 -11.01
N PRO A 11 -17.19 -3.21 -12.22
CA PRO A 11 -17.64 -4.58 -12.42
C PRO A 11 -16.84 -5.53 -11.53
N GLN A 12 -17.54 -6.30 -10.71
CA GLN A 12 -16.95 -7.18 -9.69
C GLN A 12 -16.40 -8.51 -10.24
N ASP A 13 -16.28 -8.66 -11.55
CA ASP A 13 -16.01 -9.95 -12.20
C ASP A 13 -14.53 -10.38 -12.15
N ILE A 14 -13.58 -9.45 -11.87
CA ILE A 14 -12.16 -9.79 -11.75
C ILE A 14 -11.57 -8.97 -10.60
N SER A 15 -11.00 -9.64 -9.62
CA SER A 15 -10.36 -8.97 -8.50
C SER A 15 -9.11 -8.19 -8.94
N GLN A 16 -8.81 -7.09 -8.26
CA GLN A 16 -7.64 -6.27 -8.56
C GLN A 16 -6.33 -7.08 -8.41
N GLY A 17 -6.27 -7.95 -7.41
CA GLY A 17 -5.15 -8.84 -7.19
C GLY A 17 -4.93 -9.85 -8.33
N ASP A 18 -6.02 -10.38 -8.92
CA ASP A 18 -5.93 -11.29 -10.06
C ASP A 18 -5.47 -10.57 -11.32
N GLN A 19 -5.88 -9.33 -11.54
CA GLN A 19 -5.40 -8.50 -12.65
C GLN A 19 -3.89 -8.22 -12.51
N LEU A 20 -3.44 -7.85 -11.32
CA LEU A 20 -2.02 -7.62 -11.05
C LEU A 20 -1.22 -8.91 -11.21
N ARG A 21 -1.75 -10.04 -10.73
CA ARG A 21 -1.13 -11.36 -10.92
C ARG A 21 -0.97 -11.70 -12.40
N LYS A 22 -2.03 -11.53 -13.18
CA LYS A 22 -1.97 -11.76 -14.63
C LYS A 22 -0.93 -10.88 -15.30
N THR A 23 -0.95 -9.58 -15.02
CA THR A 23 0.01 -8.62 -15.57
C THR A 23 1.46 -9.00 -15.21
N ALA A 24 1.72 -9.41 -13.98
CA ALA A 24 3.05 -9.82 -13.57
C ALA A 24 3.52 -11.08 -14.32
N ILE A 25 2.63 -12.05 -14.57
CA ILE A 25 2.94 -13.24 -15.37
C ILE A 25 3.23 -12.85 -16.82
N ASP A 26 2.43 -11.98 -17.41
CA ASP A 26 2.62 -11.49 -18.78
C ASP A 26 3.97 -10.74 -18.93
N LEU A 27 4.47 -10.15 -17.85
CA LEU A 27 5.79 -9.51 -17.76
C LEU A 27 6.93 -10.49 -17.42
N GLY A 28 6.66 -11.79 -17.31
CA GLY A 28 7.66 -12.85 -17.13
C GLY A 28 7.90 -13.29 -15.69
N ALA A 29 7.07 -12.86 -14.72
CA ALA A 29 7.16 -13.40 -13.37
C ALA A 29 6.66 -14.86 -13.33
N ALA A 30 7.38 -15.72 -12.59
CA ALA A 30 6.97 -17.10 -12.40
C ALA A 30 5.66 -17.18 -11.60
N PRO A 31 4.61 -17.88 -12.10
CA PRO A 31 3.29 -17.91 -11.46
C PRO A 31 3.32 -18.38 -9.99
N GLU A 32 4.23 -19.29 -9.65
CA GLU A 32 4.44 -19.84 -8.32
C GLU A 32 5.10 -18.85 -7.34
N SER A 33 5.74 -17.81 -7.86
CA SER A 33 6.34 -16.74 -7.05
C SER A 33 5.34 -15.66 -6.64
N ILE A 34 4.13 -15.69 -7.19
CA ILE A 34 3.11 -14.67 -6.98
C ILE A 34 2.06 -15.18 -6.00
N VAL A 35 1.90 -14.45 -4.91
CA VAL A 35 0.85 -14.70 -3.92
C VAL A 35 -0.07 -13.49 -3.88
N VAL A 36 -1.37 -13.72 -3.96
CA VAL A 36 -2.41 -12.72 -3.69
C VAL A 36 -2.96 -13.03 -2.29
N VAL A 37 -2.92 -12.06 -1.40
CA VAL A 37 -3.34 -12.23 -0.01
C VAL A 37 -4.54 -11.35 0.31
N GLY A 38 -5.55 -11.97 0.91
CA GLY A 38 -6.71 -11.33 1.52
C GLY A 38 -7.53 -10.44 0.57
N ASP A 39 -8.80 -10.29 0.91
CA ASP A 39 -9.64 -9.23 0.37
C ASP A 39 -9.52 -8.02 1.31
N ALA A 40 -9.13 -6.88 0.79
CA ALA A 40 -8.91 -5.68 1.57
C ALA A 40 -9.61 -4.49 0.93
N SER A 41 -10.36 -3.74 1.72
CA SER A 41 -11.03 -2.51 1.27
C SER A 41 -10.22 -1.25 1.59
N ASN A 42 -9.19 -1.39 2.41
CA ASN A 42 -8.33 -0.30 2.83
C ASN A 42 -6.92 -0.80 3.21
N THR A 43 -5.97 0.13 3.32
CA THR A 43 -4.56 -0.19 3.58
C THR A 43 -4.31 -0.85 4.94
N GLU A 44 -5.16 -0.60 5.93
CA GLU A 44 -5.05 -1.26 7.25
C GLU A 44 -5.37 -2.74 7.13
N GLU A 45 -6.42 -3.09 6.38
CA GLU A 45 -6.78 -4.48 6.10
C GLU A 45 -5.72 -5.18 5.26
N GLU A 46 -5.12 -4.48 4.30
CA GLU A 46 -3.97 -4.99 3.54
C GLU A 46 -2.79 -5.35 4.46
N ALA A 47 -2.43 -4.44 5.38
CA ALA A 47 -1.35 -4.68 6.32
C ALA A 47 -1.65 -5.87 7.24
N ARG A 48 -2.90 -6.02 7.70
CA ARG A 48 -3.33 -7.19 8.49
C ARG A 48 -3.27 -8.49 7.69
N ALA A 49 -3.77 -8.51 6.46
CA ALA A 49 -3.72 -9.68 5.59
C ALA A 49 -2.27 -10.15 5.35
N VAL A 50 -1.35 -9.20 5.16
CA VAL A 50 0.08 -9.50 5.03
C VAL A 50 0.66 -10.06 6.33
N ARG A 51 0.32 -9.48 7.49
CA ARG A 51 0.72 -10.03 8.80
C ARG A 51 0.22 -11.47 8.98
N GLU A 52 -1.04 -11.74 8.70
CA GLU A 52 -1.64 -13.08 8.82
C GLU A 52 -0.93 -14.08 7.91
N TYR A 53 -0.56 -13.68 6.71
CA TYR A 53 0.23 -14.51 5.80
C TYR A 53 1.56 -14.93 6.42
N PHE A 54 2.24 -14.04 7.16
CA PHE A 54 3.53 -14.32 7.80
C PHE A 54 3.43 -15.00 9.16
N VAL A 55 2.29 -14.95 9.87
CA VAL A 55 2.11 -15.67 11.16
C VAL A 55 2.36 -17.17 11.01
N GLY A 56 1.89 -17.77 9.93
CA GLY A 56 2.14 -19.20 9.64
C GLY A 56 3.47 -19.47 8.92
N ARG A 57 4.25 -18.45 8.59
CA ARG A 57 5.47 -18.52 7.78
C ARG A 57 6.52 -17.52 8.28
N PRO A 58 7.05 -17.72 9.50
CA PRO A 58 7.98 -16.76 10.07
C PRO A 58 9.23 -16.66 9.19
N ALA A 59 9.68 -15.42 8.97
CA ALA A 59 11.00 -15.20 8.41
C ALA A 59 12.04 -15.66 9.44
N LEU A 60 13.00 -16.47 9.01
CA LEU A 60 14.09 -16.92 9.86
C LEU A 60 15.36 -16.14 9.56
N ASP A 61 16.09 -15.78 10.59
CA ASP A 61 17.43 -15.26 10.45
C ASP A 61 18.35 -16.40 9.95
N PRO A 62 19.00 -16.24 8.80
CA PRO A 62 19.82 -17.32 8.22
C PRO A 62 21.04 -17.68 9.07
N ALA A 63 21.49 -16.79 9.96
CA ALA A 63 22.66 -17.04 10.81
C ALA A 63 22.29 -17.75 12.12
N THR A 64 21.10 -17.46 12.68
CA THR A 64 20.70 -17.95 14.00
C THR A 64 19.52 -18.92 13.97
N GLY A 65 18.78 -18.98 12.87
CA GLY A 65 17.54 -19.77 12.75
C GLY A 65 16.39 -19.23 13.59
N THR A 66 16.55 -18.08 14.24
CA THR A 66 15.50 -17.47 15.07
C THR A 66 14.48 -16.73 14.21
N ALA A 67 13.21 -16.69 14.66
CA ALA A 67 12.18 -15.94 14.00
C ALA A 67 12.50 -14.43 14.06
N ARG A 68 12.35 -13.74 12.92
CA ARG A 68 12.52 -12.29 12.82
C ARG A 68 11.30 -11.65 12.17
N ALA A 69 11.20 -10.33 12.28
CA ALA A 69 10.22 -9.56 11.52
C ALA A 69 10.38 -9.80 10.01
N PRO A 70 9.27 -9.97 9.26
CA PRO A 70 9.35 -10.09 7.81
C PRO A 70 9.85 -8.78 7.22
N ARG A 71 10.89 -8.85 6.39
CA ARG A 71 11.41 -7.70 5.65
C ARG A 71 10.73 -7.62 4.29
N ILE A 72 10.05 -6.51 4.04
CA ILE A 72 9.17 -6.34 2.89
C ILE A 72 9.60 -5.12 2.07
N ILE A 73 9.79 -5.29 0.78
CA ILE A 73 9.88 -4.15 -0.16
C ILE A 73 8.45 -3.73 -0.47
N LEU A 74 8.07 -2.56 0.03
CA LEU A 74 6.74 -1.99 -0.19
C LEU A 74 6.76 -1.09 -1.42
N VAL A 75 6.00 -1.47 -2.45
CA VAL A 75 5.88 -0.70 -3.70
C VAL A 75 4.49 -0.05 -3.74
N THR A 76 4.44 1.25 -3.74
CA THR A 76 3.20 2.04 -3.87
C THR A 76 3.52 3.44 -4.37
N SER A 77 2.49 4.27 -4.68
CA SER A 77 2.72 5.64 -5.12
C SER A 77 3.46 6.46 -4.06
N ALA A 78 4.30 7.40 -4.52
CA ALA A 78 5.09 8.25 -3.63
C ALA A 78 4.23 9.06 -2.65
N SER A 79 3.04 9.50 -3.08
CA SER A 79 2.07 10.20 -2.23
C SER A 79 1.51 9.32 -1.12
N HIS A 80 1.26 8.05 -1.42
CA HIS A 80 0.68 7.07 -0.49
C HIS A 80 1.72 6.42 0.43
N MET A 81 2.99 6.37 0.02
CA MET A 81 4.06 5.66 0.73
C MET A 81 4.14 5.95 2.23
N PRO A 82 4.10 7.22 2.72
CA PRO A 82 4.24 7.49 4.15
C PRO A 82 3.13 6.86 5.00
N ARG A 83 1.88 6.83 4.48
CA ARG A 83 0.74 6.22 5.18
C ARG A 83 0.84 4.71 5.16
N ALA A 84 1.11 4.12 4.01
CA ALA A 84 1.24 2.68 3.87
C ALA A 84 2.39 2.14 4.74
N GLN A 85 3.57 2.77 4.69
CA GLN A 85 4.72 2.37 5.49
C GLN A 85 4.37 2.32 6.98
N SER A 86 3.75 3.39 7.53
CA SER A 86 3.38 3.45 8.94
C SER A 86 2.44 2.30 9.35
N LEU A 87 1.48 1.94 8.48
CA LEU A 87 0.52 0.87 8.76
C LEU A 87 1.17 -0.52 8.73
N PHE A 88 2.07 -0.76 7.78
CA PHE A 88 2.79 -2.04 7.69
C PHE A 88 3.83 -2.21 8.81
N GLU A 89 4.51 -1.13 9.22
CA GLU A 89 5.42 -1.15 10.38
C GLU A 89 4.65 -1.42 11.69
N ALA A 90 3.45 -0.85 11.84
CA ALA A 90 2.61 -1.06 13.02
C ALA A 90 2.15 -2.52 13.19
N VAL A 91 2.06 -3.30 12.11
CA VAL A 91 1.78 -4.74 12.20
C VAL A 91 3.05 -5.60 12.35
N GLY A 92 4.21 -4.99 12.54
CA GLY A 92 5.46 -5.66 12.87
C GLY A 92 6.32 -6.06 11.68
N ALA A 93 6.12 -5.46 10.49
CA ALA A 93 6.98 -5.67 9.33
C ALA A 93 8.14 -4.67 9.30
N GLU A 94 9.32 -5.12 8.85
CA GLU A 94 10.44 -4.23 8.49
C GLU A 94 10.25 -3.78 7.03
N ILE A 95 10.01 -2.48 6.81
CA ILE A 95 9.68 -1.96 5.49
C ILE A 95 10.89 -1.34 4.80
N VAL A 96 11.13 -1.77 3.57
CA VAL A 96 12.01 -1.10 2.62
C VAL A 96 11.11 -0.38 1.61
N PRO A 97 10.96 0.96 1.69
CA PRO A 97 10.08 1.68 0.82
C PRO A 97 10.64 1.75 -0.62
N PHE A 98 9.79 1.46 -1.60
CA PHE A 98 10.09 1.64 -3.02
C PHE A 98 8.97 2.48 -3.66
N PRO A 99 9.01 3.82 -3.49
CA PRO A 99 7.99 4.70 -4.04
C PRO A 99 8.05 4.74 -5.56
N VAL A 100 6.88 4.68 -6.19
CA VAL A 100 6.67 4.82 -7.63
C VAL A 100 5.64 5.92 -7.90
N ASP A 101 5.30 6.16 -9.15
CA ASP A 101 4.29 7.16 -9.53
C ASP A 101 4.54 8.53 -8.86
N PHE A 102 5.75 9.06 -9.09
CA PHE A 102 6.09 10.41 -8.63
C PHE A 102 5.31 11.43 -9.45
N ARG A 103 4.31 12.05 -8.84
CA ARG A 103 3.66 13.21 -9.44
C ARG A 103 4.56 14.42 -9.23
N SER A 104 5.33 14.79 -10.27
CA SER A 104 6.19 15.95 -10.20
C SER A 104 5.34 17.22 -10.20
N ALA A 105 5.51 18.06 -9.18
CA ALA A 105 5.00 19.42 -9.24
C ALA A 105 5.79 20.16 -10.32
N SER A 106 5.14 20.50 -11.42
CA SER A 106 5.70 21.47 -12.36
C SER A 106 5.97 22.78 -11.61
N PRO A 107 7.03 23.53 -11.94
CA PRO A 107 7.29 24.81 -11.30
C PRO A 107 6.05 25.71 -11.40
N VAL A 108 5.63 26.28 -10.26
CA VAL A 108 4.44 27.13 -10.19
C VAL A 108 4.63 28.32 -11.14
N ARG A 109 3.75 28.43 -12.12
CA ARG A 109 3.69 29.53 -13.10
C ARG A 109 2.34 30.21 -13.01
N ALA A 110 2.20 31.38 -13.62
CA ALA A 110 0.95 32.14 -13.58
C ALA A 110 -0.27 31.33 -14.06
N HIS A 111 -0.10 30.44 -15.06
CA HIS A 111 -1.16 29.57 -15.55
C HIS A 111 -1.49 28.40 -14.59
N SER A 112 -0.65 28.11 -13.58
CA SER A 112 -0.92 27.07 -12.60
C SER A 112 -2.11 27.39 -11.68
N PHE A 113 -2.56 28.64 -11.67
CA PHE A 113 -3.76 29.07 -10.93
C PHE A 113 -5.06 28.91 -11.74
N ILE A 114 -4.97 28.49 -12.99
CA ILE A 114 -6.15 28.19 -13.79
C ILE A 114 -6.64 26.78 -13.43
N PRO A 115 -7.88 26.61 -12.99
CA PRO A 115 -8.43 25.29 -12.66
C PRO A 115 -8.38 24.38 -13.90
N THR A 116 -7.78 23.21 -13.73
CA THR A 116 -7.73 22.17 -14.77
C THR A 116 -8.24 20.85 -14.20
N ALA A 117 -8.72 19.94 -15.05
CA ALA A 117 -9.17 18.62 -14.61
C ALA A 117 -8.03 17.85 -13.90
N GLY A 118 -6.79 17.92 -14.39
CA GLY A 118 -5.63 17.31 -13.75
C GLY A 118 -5.31 17.93 -12.39
N GLY A 119 -5.43 19.26 -12.24
CA GLY A 119 -5.24 19.93 -10.95
C GLY A 119 -6.31 19.55 -9.91
N LEU A 120 -7.54 19.26 -10.37
CA LEU A 120 -8.60 18.76 -9.49
C LEU A 120 -8.30 17.34 -9.02
N GLU A 121 -7.84 16.46 -9.91
CA GLU A 121 -7.42 15.11 -9.59
C GLU A 121 -6.26 15.09 -8.59
N ASP A 122 -5.23 15.90 -8.83
CA ASP A 122 -4.08 16.01 -7.90
C ASP A 122 -4.52 16.54 -6.52
N THR A 123 -5.46 17.48 -6.48
CA THR A 123 -6.05 17.98 -5.24
C THR A 123 -6.83 16.89 -4.51
N GLN A 124 -7.60 16.09 -5.22
CA GLN A 124 -8.34 14.96 -4.63
C GLN A 124 -7.40 13.95 -4.01
N VAL A 125 -6.32 13.57 -4.71
CA VAL A 125 -5.30 12.65 -4.18
C VAL A 125 -4.63 13.22 -2.94
N ALA A 126 -4.22 14.50 -2.97
CA ALA A 126 -3.60 15.16 -1.82
C ALA A 126 -4.54 15.22 -0.60
N LEU A 127 -5.80 15.59 -0.79
CA LEU A 127 -6.79 15.60 0.27
C LEU A 127 -7.04 14.21 0.85
N HIS A 128 -7.14 13.19 -0.02
CA HIS A 128 -7.33 11.79 0.44
C HIS A 128 -6.19 11.36 1.37
N GLU A 129 -4.95 11.66 1.03
CA GLU A 129 -3.80 11.33 1.88
C GLU A 129 -3.75 12.16 3.18
N ILE A 130 -4.10 13.43 3.12
CA ILE A 130 -4.19 14.29 4.33
C ILE A 130 -5.27 13.75 5.27
N TYR A 131 -6.47 13.45 4.77
CA TYR A 131 -7.54 12.87 5.59
C TYR A 131 -7.16 11.52 6.17
N GLY A 132 -6.58 10.62 5.36
CA GLY A 132 -6.13 9.32 5.83
C GLY A 132 -5.10 9.43 6.95
N ARG A 133 -4.08 10.26 6.77
CA ARG A 133 -3.03 10.48 7.80
C ARG A 133 -3.60 11.12 9.07
N THR A 134 -4.46 12.13 8.94
CA THR A 134 -5.09 12.80 10.08
C THR A 134 -6.00 11.85 10.85
N TYR A 135 -6.76 11.01 10.15
CA TYR A 135 -7.61 10.00 10.76
C TYR A 135 -6.81 9.02 11.61
N TYR A 136 -5.74 8.43 11.08
CA TYR A 136 -4.92 7.48 11.82
C TYR A 136 -4.16 8.15 12.98
N TRP A 137 -3.70 9.39 12.80
CA TRP A 137 -3.08 10.15 13.87
C TRP A 137 -4.05 10.43 15.03
N LEU A 138 -5.26 10.90 14.73
CA LEU A 138 -6.30 11.14 15.75
C LEU A 138 -6.72 9.85 16.43
N ARG A 139 -6.88 8.78 15.69
CA ARG A 139 -7.23 7.46 16.24
C ARG A 139 -6.14 6.96 17.19
N ALA A 140 -4.88 7.07 16.82
CA ALA A 140 -3.77 6.71 17.70
C ALA A 140 -3.72 7.56 18.97
N LEU A 141 -4.06 8.85 18.88
CA LEU A 141 -4.12 9.76 20.02
C LEU A 141 -5.25 9.40 21.01
N VAL A 142 -6.43 9.01 20.48
CA VAL A 142 -7.64 8.78 21.31
C VAL A 142 -7.68 7.36 21.87
N PHE A 143 -7.29 6.37 21.08
CA PHE A 143 -7.47 4.93 21.43
C PHE A 143 -6.14 4.22 21.71
N GLY A 144 -5.00 4.89 21.63
CA GLY A 144 -3.68 4.27 21.64
C GLY A 144 -3.39 3.54 20.34
N SER A 145 -2.13 3.12 20.15
CA SER A 145 -1.70 2.35 18.97
C SER A 145 -2.25 0.92 19.05
N SER A 146 -3.53 0.75 18.78
CA SER A 146 -4.17 -0.56 18.62
C SER A 146 -4.48 -0.76 17.15
N ILE A 147 -3.49 -1.26 16.40
CA ILE A 147 -3.67 -1.85 15.07
C ILE A 147 -3.56 -3.35 15.20
#